data_dc43a482c6f205f766a580113c2c8762
#
_entry.id   dc43a482c6f205f766a580113c2c8762
#
_cell.length_a   1.000
_cell.length_b   1.000
_cell.length_c   1.000
_cell.angle_alpha   90.00
_cell.angle_beta   90.00
_cell.angle_gamma   90.00
#
_symmetry.space_group_name_H-M   'P 1'
#
loop_
_entity.id
_entity.type
_entity.pdbx_description
1 polymer ?
#
loop_
_entity_poly.entity_id
_entity_poly.type
_entity_poly.pdbx_seq_one_letter_code
_entity_poly.pdbx_strand_id
1 'polypeptide(L)'
;MTGKGSRDKGKRGELELVHLLTDLGFQGIRRGNVFAGEPDVMGLWPFHIECKRVEQLNLWKAVEQSREEMIRKKDGEIPVVFNRKNNQKWLLTIPEEYFGTVISAVVWYLMKENE
;
A
#
# COMPACT_ATOMS: atom_id res chain seq x y z
N MET A 1 13.15 21.66 7.47
CA MET A 1 12.83 20.32 7.96
C MET A 1 14.02 19.38 7.87
N THR A 2 14.30 18.68 8.90
CA THR A 2 15.40 17.73 8.90
C THR A 2 14.97 16.40 8.26
N GLY A 3 15.89 15.73 7.58
CA GLY A 3 15.66 14.42 7.00
C GLY A 3 15.26 13.37 8.05
N LYS A 4 15.73 13.53 9.29
CA LYS A 4 15.37 12.64 10.38
C LYS A 4 13.87 12.68 10.68
N GLY A 5 13.27 13.87 10.76
CA GLY A 5 11.84 14.00 11.03
C GLY A 5 10.98 13.36 9.93
N SER A 6 11.38 13.53 8.67
CA SER A 6 10.69 12.92 7.54
C SER A 6 10.79 11.39 7.57
N ARG A 7 11.96 10.86 7.87
CA ARG A 7 12.16 9.42 7.97
C ARG A 7 11.36 8.81 9.12
N ASP A 8 11.33 9.48 10.27
CA ASP A 8 10.57 9.01 11.44
C ASP A 8 9.07 9.00 11.14
N LYS A 9 8.55 10.00 10.45
CA LYS A 9 7.14 10.05 10.06
C LYS A 9 6.80 8.94 9.09
N GLY A 10 7.66 8.67 8.11
CA GLY A 10 7.49 7.57 7.17
C GLY A 10 7.47 6.23 7.87
N LYS A 11 8.43 6.00 8.77
CA LYS A 11 8.50 4.76 9.55
C LYS A 11 7.24 4.56 10.40
N ARG A 12 6.77 5.61 11.08
CA ARG A 12 5.54 5.53 11.87
C ARG A 12 4.33 5.22 10.99
N GLY A 13 4.25 5.82 9.81
CA GLY A 13 3.19 5.54 8.86
C GLY A 13 3.17 4.09 8.43
N GLU A 14 4.33 3.52 8.12
CA GLU A 14 4.43 2.12 7.77
C GLU A 14 3.98 1.20 8.91
N LEU A 15 4.39 1.52 10.14
CA LEU A 15 3.97 0.76 11.32
C LEU A 15 2.46 0.88 11.57
N GLU A 16 1.89 2.08 11.41
CA GLU A 16 0.45 2.28 11.50
C GLU A 16 -0.29 1.39 10.51
N LEU A 17 0.20 1.33 9.27
CA LEU A 17 -0.41 0.53 8.22
C LEU A 17 -0.30 -0.96 8.51
N VAL A 18 0.86 -1.42 9.00
CA VAL A 18 1.04 -2.81 9.42
C VAL A 18 0.02 -3.17 10.49
N HIS A 19 -0.16 -2.30 11.49
CA HIS A 19 -1.14 -2.52 12.56
C HIS A 19 -2.57 -2.57 12.02
N LEU A 20 -2.93 -1.66 11.12
CA LEU A 20 -4.25 -1.64 10.50
C LEU A 20 -4.55 -2.96 9.79
N LEU A 21 -3.62 -3.41 8.95
CA LEU A 21 -3.82 -4.64 8.17
C LEU A 21 -3.86 -5.87 9.07
N THR A 22 -3.03 -5.90 10.10
CA THR A 22 -3.03 -6.99 11.08
C THR A 22 -4.36 -7.02 11.85
N ASP A 23 -4.86 -5.87 12.27
CA ASP A 23 -6.15 -5.78 12.98
C ASP A 23 -7.33 -6.18 12.10
N LEU A 24 -7.21 -6.02 10.78
CA LEU A 24 -8.23 -6.49 9.84
C LEU A 24 -8.19 -8.01 9.63
N GLY A 25 -7.21 -8.70 10.21
CA GLY A 25 -7.13 -10.16 10.16
C GLY A 25 -6.10 -10.72 9.20
N PHE A 26 -5.33 -9.88 8.51
CA PHE A 26 -4.28 -10.36 7.63
C PHE A 26 -3.05 -10.76 8.44
N GLN A 27 -2.51 -11.95 8.17
CA GLN A 27 -1.36 -12.48 8.88
C GLN A 27 -0.08 -12.24 8.10
N GLY A 28 1.04 -12.16 8.82
CA GLY A 28 2.34 -12.02 8.18
C GLY A 28 2.64 -10.65 7.61
N ILE A 29 1.90 -9.63 8.02
CA ILE A 29 2.14 -8.27 7.56
C ILE A 29 3.35 -7.70 8.30
N ARG A 30 4.27 -7.10 7.56
CA ARG A 30 5.46 -6.47 8.14
C ARG A 30 5.92 -5.32 7.28
N ARG A 31 6.77 -4.46 7.83
CA ARG A 31 7.45 -3.44 7.04
C ARG A 31 8.41 -4.13 6.07
N GLY A 32 8.53 -3.55 4.89
CA GLY A 32 9.51 -4.01 3.92
C GLY A 32 10.93 -3.67 4.33
N ASN A 33 11.89 -4.42 3.81
CA ASN A 33 13.30 -4.15 3.99
C ASN A 33 13.79 -3.33 2.80
N VAL A 34 14.05 -2.05 3.01
CA VAL A 34 14.48 -1.14 1.94
C VAL A 34 15.79 -1.58 1.32
N PHE A 35 16.70 -2.17 2.10
CA PHE A 35 17.99 -2.63 1.58
C PHE A 35 17.85 -3.87 0.70
N ALA A 36 16.78 -4.64 0.87
CA ALA A 36 16.47 -5.77 -0.01
C ALA A 36 15.60 -5.35 -1.20
N GLY A 37 15.29 -4.06 -1.33
CA GLY A 37 14.46 -3.56 -2.41
C GLY A 37 12.97 -3.90 -2.28
N GLU A 38 12.53 -4.24 -1.09
CA GLU A 38 11.12 -4.55 -0.86
C GLU A 38 10.26 -3.29 -0.80
N PRO A 39 8.95 -3.39 -1.11
CA PRO A 39 8.04 -2.26 -0.93
C PRO A 39 7.88 -1.90 0.54
N ASP A 40 7.19 -0.81 0.83
CA ASP A 40 7.07 -0.27 2.19
C ASP A 40 6.43 -1.25 3.18
N VAL A 41 5.46 -2.03 2.71
CA VAL A 41 4.78 -3.04 3.53
C VAL A 41 4.68 -4.33 2.74
N MET A 42 4.98 -5.44 3.42
CA MET A 42 5.00 -6.79 2.85
C MET A 42 3.94 -7.67 3.50
N GLY A 43 3.58 -8.74 2.81
CA GLY A 43 2.71 -9.78 3.37
C GLY A 43 1.29 -9.78 2.81
N LEU A 44 0.95 -8.89 1.88
CA LEU A 44 -0.38 -8.81 1.31
C LEU A 44 -0.34 -9.04 -0.21
N TRP A 45 0.18 -10.20 -0.61
CA TRP A 45 0.17 -10.56 -2.03
C TRP A 45 -1.28 -10.60 -2.55
N PRO A 46 -1.62 -10.11 -3.73
CA PRO A 46 -0.72 -9.72 -4.83
C PRO A 46 -0.35 -8.23 -4.88
N PHE A 47 -0.53 -7.50 -3.81
CA PHE A 47 -0.34 -6.05 -3.80
C PHE A 47 1.10 -5.66 -3.55
N HIS A 48 1.59 -4.72 -4.36
CA HIS A 48 2.83 -3.99 -4.09
C HIS A 48 2.43 -2.72 -3.35
N ILE A 49 2.72 -2.64 -2.06
CA ILE A 49 2.21 -1.59 -1.18
C ILE A 49 3.22 -0.47 -0.98
N GLU A 50 2.84 0.73 -1.41
CA GLU A 50 3.53 1.98 -1.06
C GLU A 50 2.73 2.71 0.01
N CYS A 51 3.42 3.21 1.02
CA CYS A 51 2.81 3.91 2.14
C CYS A 51 3.21 5.38 2.11
N LYS A 52 2.25 6.28 2.07
CA LYS A 52 2.48 7.72 2.06
C LYS A 52 1.76 8.38 3.23
N ARG A 53 2.51 8.66 4.29
CA ARG A 53 1.99 9.29 5.50
C ARG A 53 2.45 10.75 5.51
N VAL A 54 1.82 11.57 4.65
CA VAL A 54 2.21 12.97 4.44
C VAL A 54 0.96 13.84 4.34
N GLU A 55 1.09 15.13 4.68
CA GLU A 55 -0.04 16.06 4.66
C GLU A 55 -0.42 16.51 3.25
N GLN A 56 0.55 16.61 2.36
CA GLN A 56 0.31 16.96 0.96
C GLN A 56 0.96 15.92 0.07
N LEU A 57 0.18 15.29 -0.78
CA LEU A 57 0.65 14.21 -1.63
C LEU A 57 0.31 14.50 -3.08
N ASN A 58 1.33 14.42 -3.94
CA ASN A 58 1.07 14.31 -5.38
C ASN A 58 0.72 12.86 -5.65
N LEU A 59 -0.57 12.56 -5.66
CA LEU A 59 -1.07 11.19 -5.75
C LEU A 59 -0.68 10.52 -7.06
N TRP A 60 -0.78 11.24 -8.18
CA TRP A 60 -0.42 10.67 -9.48
C TRP A 60 1.04 10.26 -9.52
N LYS A 61 1.92 11.10 -8.98
CA LYS A 61 3.34 10.78 -8.91
C LYS A 61 3.59 9.55 -8.04
N ALA A 62 2.91 9.46 -6.89
CA ALA A 62 3.05 8.32 -5.98
C ALA A 62 2.61 7.02 -6.65
N VAL A 63 1.49 7.04 -7.35
CA VAL A 63 0.97 5.89 -8.08
C VAL A 63 1.94 5.45 -9.18
N GLU A 64 2.48 6.41 -9.94
CA GLU A 64 3.44 6.09 -11.00
C GLU A 64 4.71 5.47 -10.44
N GLN A 65 5.22 5.99 -9.31
CA GLN A 65 6.37 5.39 -8.63
C GLN A 65 6.09 3.95 -8.21
N SER A 66 4.92 3.71 -7.65
CA SER A 66 4.52 2.36 -7.21
C SER A 66 4.47 1.39 -8.39
N ARG A 67 3.85 1.82 -9.49
CA ARG A 67 3.77 1.02 -10.71
C ARG A 67 5.15 0.68 -11.25
N GLU A 68 6.02 1.68 -11.40
CA GLU A 68 7.35 1.50 -11.95
C GLU A 68 8.20 0.59 -11.08
N GLU A 69 8.16 0.76 -9.77
CA GLU A 69 8.90 -0.09 -8.85
C GLU A 69 8.40 -1.53 -8.90
N MET A 70 7.10 -1.73 -8.91
CA MET A 70 6.51 -3.06 -8.99
C MET A 70 6.98 -3.80 -10.24
N ILE A 71 6.92 -3.13 -11.39
CA ILE A 71 7.32 -3.72 -12.67
C ILE A 71 8.82 -4.02 -12.66
N ARG A 72 9.63 -3.06 -12.24
CA ARG A 72 11.08 -3.20 -12.24
C ARG A 72 11.55 -4.32 -11.31
N LYS A 73 10.96 -4.40 -10.13
CA LYS A 73 11.37 -5.38 -9.11
C LYS A 73 10.60 -6.70 -9.20
N LYS A 74 9.57 -6.76 -10.04
CA LYS A 74 8.69 -7.93 -10.18
C LYS A 74 8.09 -8.34 -8.83
N ASP A 75 7.70 -7.35 -8.04
CA ASP A 75 7.20 -7.54 -6.68
C ASP A 75 5.72 -7.23 -6.65
N GLY A 76 4.90 -8.27 -6.64
CA GLY A 76 3.45 -8.15 -6.68
C GLY A 76 2.92 -8.06 -8.11
N GLU A 77 1.61 -7.94 -8.22
CA GLU A 77 0.91 -7.84 -9.50
C GLU A 77 0.01 -6.61 -9.58
N ILE A 78 -0.27 -5.98 -8.44
CA ILE A 78 -1.16 -4.82 -8.36
C ILE A 78 -0.50 -3.76 -7.49
N PRO A 79 -0.10 -2.61 -8.07
CA PRO A 79 0.46 -1.53 -7.28
C PRO A 79 -0.65 -0.81 -6.55
N VAL A 80 -0.43 -0.51 -5.28
CA VAL A 80 -1.39 0.24 -4.48
C VAL A 80 -0.65 1.27 -3.62
N VAL A 81 -1.22 2.47 -3.56
CA VAL A 81 -0.73 3.51 -2.65
C VAL A 81 -1.74 3.63 -1.52
N PHE A 82 -1.28 3.34 -0.31
CA PHE A 82 -2.02 3.66 0.90
C PHE A 82 -1.53 5.02 1.36
N ASN A 83 -2.44 5.97 1.49
CA ASN A 83 -2.04 7.30 1.96
C ASN A 83 -2.99 7.81 3.03
N ARG A 84 -2.42 8.60 3.93
CA ARG A 84 -3.16 9.21 5.02
C ARG A 84 -2.48 10.51 5.44
N LYS A 85 -3.27 11.50 5.77
CA LYS A 85 -2.77 12.69 6.47
C LYS A 85 -3.31 12.70 7.91
N ASN A 86 -2.83 13.64 8.72
CA ASN A 86 -3.22 13.73 10.12
C ASN A 86 -4.75 13.79 10.25
N ASN A 87 -5.28 13.07 11.24
CA ASN A 87 -6.70 13.07 11.58
C ASN A 87 -7.62 12.56 10.47
N GLN A 88 -7.08 11.83 9.50
CA GLN A 88 -7.85 11.24 8.42
C GLN A 88 -7.68 9.73 8.39
N LYS A 89 -8.62 9.04 7.80
CA LYS A 89 -8.52 7.60 7.57
C LYS A 89 -7.65 7.33 6.36
N TRP A 90 -7.16 6.10 6.26
CA TRP A 90 -6.37 5.67 5.12
C TRP A 90 -7.21 5.63 3.85
N LEU A 91 -6.62 6.06 2.76
CA LEU A 91 -7.16 5.88 1.42
C LEU A 91 -6.28 4.88 0.67
N LEU A 92 -6.89 4.15 -0.24
CA LEU A 92 -6.21 3.20 -1.11
C LEU A 92 -6.41 3.65 -2.55
N THR A 93 -5.33 3.80 -3.28
CA THR A 93 -5.40 4.19 -4.69
C THR A 93 -4.72 3.14 -5.55
N ILE A 94 -5.44 2.68 -6.55
CA ILE A 94 -4.99 1.66 -7.50
C ILE A 94 -5.14 2.24 -8.90
N PRO A 95 -4.13 2.09 -9.78
CA PRO A 95 -4.26 2.60 -11.15
C PRO A 95 -5.42 1.94 -11.90
N GLU A 96 -6.03 2.70 -12.80
CA GLU A 96 -7.20 2.29 -13.56
C GLU A 96 -7.02 0.93 -14.25
N GLU A 97 -5.84 0.67 -14.80
CA GLU A 97 -5.56 -0.56 -15.53
C GLU A 97 -5.67 -1.83 -14.69
N TYR A 98 -5.63 -1.71 -13.35
CA TYR A 98 -5.77 -2.84 -12.44
C TYR A 98 -7.16 -2.95 -11.84
N PHE A 99 -8.03 -1.96 -12.11
CA PHE A 99 -9.35 -1.89 -11.49
C PHE A 99 -10.21 -3.12 -11.82
N GLY A 100 -10.20 -3.55 -13.08
CA GLY A 100 -11.00 -4.70 -13.50
C GLY A 100 -10.67 -5.96 -12.72
N THR A 101 -9.37 -6.24 -12.50
CA THR A 101 -8.92 -7.40 -11.74
C THR A 101 -9.40 -7.33 -10.30
N VAL A 102 -9.22 -6.16 -9.66
CA VAL A 102 -9.60 -5.98 -8.26
C VAL A 102 -11.11 -6.10 -8.07
N ILE A 103 -11.89 -5.39 -8.90
CA ILE A 103 -13.34 -5.39 -8.72
C ILE A 103 -13.95 -6.76 -9.02
N SER A 104 -13.38 -7.49 -9.99
CA SER A 104 -13.84 -8.85 -10.29
C SER A 104 -13.64 -9.76 -9.09
N ALA A 105 -12.50 -9.67 -8.43
CA ALA A 105 -12.21 -10.47 -7.23
C ALA A 105 -13.18 -10.12 -6.09
N VAL A 106 -13.45 -8.83 -5.88
CA VAL A 106 -14.37 -8.38 -4.84
C VAL A 106 -15.78 -8.87 -5.13
N VAL A 107 -16.24 -8.71 -6.36
CA VAL A 107 -17.59 -9.17 -6.76
C VAL A 107 -17.70 -10.68 -6.58
N TRP A 108 -16.70 -11.44 -7.05
CA TRP A 108 -16.69 -12.89 -6.89
C TRP A 108 -16.78 -13.29 -5.42
N TYR A 109 -15.99 -12.66 -4.56
CA TYR A 109 -15.98 -12.95 -3.13
C TYR A 109 -17.37 -12.70 -2.50
N LEU A 110 -17.98 -11.55 -2.82
CA LEU A 110 -19.29 -11.19 -2.27
C LEU A 110 -20.39 -12.12 -2.76
N MET A 111 -20.31 -12.57 -4.01
CA MET A 111 -21.26 -13.53 -4.56
C MET A 111 -21.12 -14.89 -3.86
N LYS A 112 -19.91 -15.32 -3.59
CA LYS A 112 -19.64 -16.57 -2.87
C LYS A 112 -20.20 -16.55 -1.46
N GLU A 113 -20.04 -15.40 -0.75
CA GLU A 113 -20.54 -15.26 0.61
C GLU A 113 -22.07 -15.34 0.68
N ASN A 114 -22.76 -15.08 -0.42
CA ASN A 114 -24.24 -15.10 -0.49
C ASN A 114 -24.81 -16.45 -1.01
N GLU A 115 -23.97 -17.44 -1.26
CA GLU A 115 -24.41 -18.78 -1.67
C GLU A 115 -24.94 -19.62 -0.52
#